data_1c74844304cd74b4c7a44cc151a479fc
#
_entry.id   1c74844304cd74b4c7a44cc151a479fc
#
_cell.length_a   1.000
_cell.length_b   1.000
_cell.length_c   1.000
_cell.angle_alpha   90.00
_cell.angle_beta   90.00
_cell.angle_gamma   90.00
#
_symmetry.space_group_name_H-M   'P 1'
#
loop_
_entity.id
_entity.type
_entity.pdbx_description
1 polymer ?
#
loop_
_entity_poly.entity_id
_entity_poly.type
_entity_poly.pdbx_seq_one_letter_code
_entity_poly.pdbx_strand_id
1 'polypeptide(L)'
;MIKIGIIGAMELEVEEVKSHMNTSDIITKAGMKFYEGTLNRVNVVVVQSGIGKVNAALCMQILADVFQVSHVINTGVAGSLNADLDIGDILISADALYHDMDVTIFGYQPGEVPQMGRKEFLADEQMLTLAKEACKKVNPDIQVQIGRVVSGDQFVSDKAVKNRLI
;
A
#
# COMPACT_ATOMS: atom_id res chain seq x y z
N MET A 1 -1.57 17.96 -13.75
CA MET A 1 -2.75 17.05 -13.99
C MET A 1 -2.63 15.92 -13.00
N ILE A 2 -3.73 15.52 -12.33
CA ILE A 2 -3.71 14.40 -11.38
C ILE A 2 -3.58 13.09 -12.17
N LYS A 3 -2.59 12.27 -11.78
CA LYS A 3 -2.41 10.89 -12.25
C LYS A 3 -2.12 10.03 -11.03
N ILE A 4 -2.83 8.95 -10.85
CA ILE A 4 -2.76 8.10 -9.67
C ILE A 4 -2.09 6.77 -10.03
N GLY A 5 -1.03 6.40 -9.32
CA GLY A 5 -0.47 5.07 -9.33
C GLY A 5 -1.24 4.14 -8.40
N ILE A 6 -1.60 2.96 -8.85
CA ILE A 6 -2.24 1.92 -8.01
C ILE A 6 -1.35 0.70 -8.01
N ILE A 7 -0.86 0.33 -6.83
CA ILE A 7 0.07 -0.78 -6.63
C ILE A 7 -0.61 -1.88 -5.83
N GLY A 8 -0.51 -3.12 -6.33
CA GLY A 8 -0.73 -4.31 -5.52
C GLY A 8 0.47 -5.25 -5.65
N ALA A 9 0.78 -6.01 -4.63
CA ALA A 9 1.89 -6.96 -4.66
C ALA A 9 1.55 -8.20 -5.51
N MET A 10 0.29 -8.59 -5.53
CA MET A 10 -0.21 -9.78 -6.24
C MET A 10 -1.23 -9.40 -7.32
N GLU A 11 -1.37 -10.25 -8.32
CA GLU A 11 -2.33 -10.03 -9.40
C GLU A 11 -3.76 -9.87 -8.89
N LEU A 12 -4.19 -10.73 -7.95
CA LEU A 12 -5.52 -10.68 -7.34
C LEU A 12 -5.87 -9.32 -6.69
N GLU A 13 -4.85 -8.54 -6.29
CA GLU A 13 -5.05 -7.24 -5.65
C GLU A 13 -5.31 -6.11 -6.65
N VAL A 14 -5.00 -6.32 -7.94
CA VAL A 14 -5.10 -5.30 -8.99
C VAL A 14 -5.94 -5.71 -10.19
N GLU A 15 -6.27 -7.00 -10.36
CA GLU A 15 -6.99 -7.49 -11.55
C GLU A 15 -8.37 -6.85 -11.69
N GLU A 16 -9.10 -6.68 -10.59
CA GLU A 16 -10.43 -6.06 -10.61
C GLU A 16 -10.35 -4.58 -11.05
N VAL A 17 -9.36 -3.86 -10.53
CA VAL A 17 -9.11 -2.46 -10.95
C VAL A 17 -8.77 -2.40 -12.43
N LYS A 18 -7.91 -3.31 -12.93
CA LYS A 18 -7.53 -3.39 -14.35
C LYS A 18 -8.74 -3.73 -15.24
N SER A 19 -9.65 -4.58 -14.77
CA SER A 19 -10.84 -4.96 -15.54
C SER A 19 -11.80 -3.79 -15.77
N HIS A 20 -11.83 -2.80 -14.87
CA HIS A 20 -12.72 -1.64 -14.93
C HIS A 20 -12.08 -0.40 -15.56
N MET A 21 -10.79 -0.42 -15.87
CA MET A 21 -10.13 0.72 -16.50
C MET A 21 -10.17 0.65 -18.04
N ASN A 22 -10.17 1.81 -18.67
CA ASN A 22 -9.91 1.94 -20.10
C ASN A 22 -8.40 2.04 -20.32
N THR A 23 -7.76 0.90 -20.58
CA THR A 23 -6.31 0.83 -20.80
C THR A 23 -5.94 1.45 -22.16
N SER A 24 -5.03 2.42 -22.14
CA SER A 24 -4.50 3.06 -23.35
C SER A 24 -3.17 2.48 -23.78
N ASP A 25 -2.33 2.05 -22.83
CA ASP A 25 -1.00 1.49 -23.08
C ASP A 25 -0.59 0.49 -21.99
N ILE A 26 0.33 -0.42 -22.35
CA ILE A 26 0.93 -1.38 -21.42
C ILE A 26 2.44 -1.34 -21.61
N ILE A 27 3.13 -0.80 -20.62
CA ILE A 27 4.58 -0.61 -20.66
C ILE A 27 5.26 -1.57 -19.69
N THR A 28 6.26 -2.33 -20.16
CA THR A 28 7.04 -3.22 -19.29
C THR A 28 8.33 -2.55 -18.86
N LYS A 29 8.55 -2.45 -17.55
CA LYS A 29 9.78 -1.95 -16.92
C LYS A 29 10.16 -2.84 -15.75
N ALA A 30 11.43 -3.17 -15.62
CA ALA A 30 11.94 -4.02 -14.53
C ALA A 30 11.15 -5.33 -14.32
N GLY A 31 10.62 -5.91 -15.42
CA GLY A 31 9.78 -7.12 -15.36
C GLY A 31 8.33 -6.90 -14.94
N MET A 32 7.94 -5.69 -14.55
CA MET A 32 6.58 -5.32 -14.16
C MET A 32 5.81 -4.74 -15.35
N LYS A 33 4.51 -5.06 -15.49
CA LYS A 33 3.62 -4.49 -16.49
C LYS A 33 2.83 -3.34 -15.88
N PHE A 34 3.02 -2.15 -16.41
CA PHE A 34 2.32 -0.93 -16.03
C PHE A 34 1.19 -0.70 -17.03
N TYR A 35 -0.04 -0.74 -16.55
CA TYR A 35 -1.26 -0.50 -17.33
C TYR A 35 -1.65 0.97 -17.18
N GLU A 36 -1.38 1.78 -18.19
CA GLU A 36 -1.74 3.20 -18.22
C GLU A 36 -3.11 3.37 -18.88
N GLY A 37 -3.92 4.28 -18.33
CA GLY A 37 -5.24 4.55 -18.88
C GLY A 37 -6.09 5.44 -17.98
N THR A 38 -7.42 5.23 -18.05
CA THR A 38 -8.36 5.97 -17.22
C THR A 38 -9.32 5.04 -16.47
N LEU A 39 -9.61 5.40 -15.22
CA LEU A 39 -10.63 4.78 -14.39
C LEU A 39 -11.60 5.89 -13.94
N ASN A 40 -12.88 5.80 -14.30
CA ASN A 40 -13.89 6.83 -14.02
C ASN A 40 -13.43 8.26 -14.40
N ARG A 41 -12.77 8.41 -15.55
CA ARG A 41 -12.22 9.67 -16.10
C ARG A 41 -11.00 10.22 -15.34
N VAL A 42 -10.45 9.49 -14.38
CA VAL A 42 -9.19 9.80 -13.71
C VAL A 42 -8.05 9.06 -14.39
N ASN A 43 -6.93 9.75 -14.66
CA ASN A 43 -5.74 9.09 -15.21
C ASN A 43 -5.12 8.19 -14.14
N VAL A 44 -4.91 6.93 -14.48
CA VAL A 44 -4.33 5.93 -13.57
C VAL A 44 -3.23 5.14 -14.24
N VAL A 45 -2.33 4.64 -13.41
CA VAL A 45 -1.35 3.60 -13.78
C VAL A 45 -1.49 2.48 -12.77
N VAL A 46 -1.92 1.31 -13.21
CA VAL A 46 -2.11 0.14 -12.37
C VAL A 46 -0.99 -0.86 -12.60
N VAL A 47 -0.41 -1.40 -11.53
CA VAL A 47 0.74 -2.29 -11.63
C VAL A 47 0.73 -3.34 -10.52
N GLN A 48 1.08 -4.58 -10.88
CA GLN A 48 1.50 -5.60 -9.93
C GLN A 48 3.01 -5.44 -9.70
N SER A 49 3.38 -5.07 -8.48
CA SER A 49 4.80 -4.86 -8.14
C SER A 49 5.58 -6.15 -7.91
N GLY A 50 4.91 -7.23 -7.52
CA GLY A 50 5.52 -8.38 -6.87
C GLY A 50 5.68 -8.16 -5.36
N ILE A 51 5.97 -9.26 -4.66
CA ILE A 51 6.09 -9.29 -3.19
C ILE A 51 7.46 -8.76 -2.77
N GLY A 52 7.51 -8.10 -1.62
CA GLY A 52 8.73 -7.66 -0.96
C GLY A 52 9.07 -6.19 -1.15
N LYS A 53 9.82 -5.65 -0.20
CA LYS A 53 10.16 -4.22 -0.11
C LYS A 53 10.93 -3.71 -1.32
N VAL A 54 11.84 -4.53 -1.87
CA VAL A 54 12.65 -4.15 -3.05
C VAL A 54 11.76 -3.97 -4.27
N ASN A 55 10.84 -4.90 -4.53
CA ASN A 55 9.89 -4.80 -5.63
C ASN A 55 8.99 -3.56 -5.47
N ALA A 56 8.46 -3.33 -4.28
CA ALA A 56 7.62 -2.17 -3.98
C ALA A 56 8.37 -0.85 -4.21
N ALA A 57 9.60 -0.72 -3.74
CA ALA A 57 10.42 0.47 -3.90
C ALA A 57 10.77 0.74 -5.37
N LEU A 58 11.16 -0.30 -6.11
CA LEU A 58 11.45 -0.20 -7.54
C LEU A 58 10.21 0.20 -8.34
N CYS A 59 9.07 -0.41 -8.03
CA CYS A 59 7.79 -0.08 -8.62
C CYS A 59 7.42 1.39 -8.38
N MET A 60 7.54 1.84 -7.13
CA MET A 60 7.25 3.22 -6.76
C MET A 60 8.14 4.22 -7.49
N GLN A 61 9.44 3.94 -7.61
CA GLN A 61 10.37 4.82 -8.31
C GLN A 61 10.02 4.92 -9.80
N ILE A 62 9.63 3.81 -10.44
CA ILE A 62 9.20 3.82 -11.84
C ILE A 62 7.91 4.62 -12.02
N LEU A 63 6.94 4.47 -11.11
CA LEU A 63 5.70 5.27 -11.14
C LEU A 63 5.99 6.77 -11.03
N ALA A 64 6.92 7.16 -10.17
CA ALA A 64 7.30 8.56 -9.98
C ALA A 64 8.04 9.12 -11.20
N ASP A 65 9.09 8.46 -11.67
CA ASP A 65 10.00 9.00 -12.69
C ASP A 65 9.49 8.83 -14.12
N VAL A 66 8.94 7.67 -14.44
CA VAL A 66 8.53 7.35 -15.83
C VAL A 66 7.10 7.82 -16.08
N PHE A 67 6.19 7.51 -15.14
CA PHE A 67 4.76 7.82 -15.31
C PHE A 67 4.34 9.14 -14.68
N GLN A 68 5.21 9.75 -13.86
CA GLN A 68 5.00 11.05 -13.20
C GLN A 68 3.66 11.09 -12.46
N VAL A 69 3.37 10.03 -11.70
CA VAL A 69 2.16 9.97 -10.88
C VAL A 69 2.26 11.00 -9.75
N SER A 70 1.15 11.65 -9.45
CA SER A 70 1.06 12.65 -8.37
C SER A 70 0.70 12.05 -7.03
N HIS A 71 0.02 10.89 -7.03
CA HIS A 71 -0.43 10.16 -5.85
C HIS A 71 -0.28 8.67 -6.08
N VAL A 72 -0.14 7.92 -4.99
CA VAL A 72 -0.09 6.45 -5.05
C VAL A 72 -1.06 5.86 -4.03
N ILE A 73 -1.79 4.86 -4.46
CA ILE A 73 -2.61 3.99 -3.62
C ILE A 73 -1.97 2.60 -3.63
N ASN A 74 -1.57 2.13 -2.45
CA ASN A 74 -1.23 0.72 -2.27
C ASN A 74 -2.47 -0.02 -1.81
N THR A 75 -2.88 -1.04 -2.54
CA THR A 75 -4.04 -1.90 -2.22
C THR A 75 -3.59 -3.33 -2.07
N GLY A 76 -4.23 -4.06 -1.15
CA GLY A 76 -3.90 -5.46 -0.94
C GLY A 76 -4.45 -6.02 0.35
N VAL A 77 -4.06 -7.24 0.65
CA VAL A 77 -4.45 -7.94 1.86
C VAL A 77 -3.41 -7.76 2.96
N ALA A 78 -3.87 -7.68 4.21
CA ALA A 78 -3.02 -7.65 5.39
C ALA A 78 -3.53 -8.63 6.44
N GLY A 79 -2.62 -9.24 7.19
CA GLY A 79 -3.00 -10.01 8.37
C GLY A 79 -3.33 -9.07 9.52
N SER A 80 -4.51 -9.22 10.13
CA SER A 80 -4.88 -8.40 11.26
C SER A 80 -4.06 -8.73 12.51
N LEU A 81 -3.58 -7.68 13.17
CA LEU A 81 -3.05 -7.71 14.54
C LEU A 81 -4.09 -7.19 15.54
N ASN A 82 -5.18 -6.60 15.06
CA ASN A 82 -6.28 -6.09 15.86
C ASN A 82 -7.42 -7.13 15.91
N ALA A 83 -7.84 -7.51 17.11
CA ALA A 83 -8.92 -8.49 17.32
C ALA A 83 -10.31 -7.96 16.94
N ASP A 84 -10.47 -6.64 16.78
CA ASP A 84 -11.71 -6.00 16.38
C ASP A 84 -11.92 -5.97 14.86
N LEU A 85 -10.96 -6.50 14.07
CA LEU A 85 -11.04 -6.59 12.62
C LEU A 85 -11.23 -8.03 12.19
N ASP A 86 -12.29 -8.28 11.45
CA ASP A 86 -12.61 -9.58 10.86
C ASP A 86 -12.16 -9.67 9.38
N ILE A 87 -12.21 -10.89 8.83
CA ILE A 87 -11.94 -11.12 7.41
C ILE A 87 -13.01 -10.41 6.58
N GLY A 88 -12.57 -9.55 5.67
CA GLY A 88 -13.45 -8.75 4.81
C GLY A 88 -13.58 -7.30 5.26
N ASP A 89 -13.12 -6.96 6.47
CA ASP A 89 -13.03 -5.57 6.92
C ASP A 89 -11.94 -4.80 6.18
N ILE A 90 -12.08 -3.48 6.16
CA ILE A 90 -11.15 -2.58 5.49
C ILE A 90 -10.37 -1.77 6.52
N LEU A 91 -9.05 -1.82 6.44
CA LEU A 91 -8.17 -0.91 7.16
C LEU A 91 -7.60 0.14 6.19
N ILE A 92 -7.85 1.41 6.47
CA ILE A 92 -7.22 2.53 5.79
C ILE A 92 -6.00 2.93 6.61
N SER A 93 -4.81 2.86 6.00
CA SER A 93 -3.56 3.17 6.69
C SER A 93 -3.45 4.66 7.01
N ALA A 94 -3.32 5.01 8.28
CA ALA A 94 -2.96 6.35 8.71
C ALA A 94 -1.44 6.58 8.60
N ASP A 95 -0.68 5.53 8.87
CA ASP A 95 0.76 5.49 8.71
C ASP A 95 1.24 4.06 8.45
N ALA A 96 2.47 3.98 7.97
CA ALA A 96 3.18 2.72 7.84
C ALA A 96 4.53 2.78 8.55
N LEU A 97 5.01 1.63 9.05
CA LEU A 97 6.37 1.48 9.57
C LEU A 97 6.93 0.09 9.25
N TYR A 98 8.24 -0.02 9.36
CA TYR A 98 8.90 -1.32 9.23
C TYR A 98 8.80 -2.11 10.53
N HIS A 99 8.32 -3.36 10.45
CA HIS A 99 8.32 -4.25 11.61
C HIS A 99 9.62 -5.08 11.73
N ASP A 100 10.42 -5.12 10.68
CA ASP A 100 11.64 -5.93 10.57
C ASP A 100 12.93 -5.10 10.53
N MET A 101 12.84 -3.78 10.70
CA MET A 101 14.00 -2.91 10.86
C MET A 101 14.42 -2.93 12.33
N ASP A 102 15.55 -3.56 12.61
CA ASP A 102 16.12 -3.60 13.95
C ASP A 102 17.59 -3.17 13.92
N VAL A 103 17.82 -1.97 14.34
CA VAL A 103 19.14 -1.35 14.53
C VAL A 103 19.28 -0.79 15.96
N THR A 104 18.59 -1.41 16.90
CA THR A 104 18.55 -1.01 18.31
C THR A 104 19.93 -1.04 18.97
N ILE A 105 20.84 -1.88 18.50
CA ILE A 105 22.24 -1.92 18.94
C ILE A 105 22.95 -0.56 18.77
N PHE A 106 22.48 0.29 17.86
CA PHE A 106 23.02 1.64 17.62
C PHE A 106 22.18 2.74 18.29
N GLY A 107 21.24 2.38 19.18
CA GLY A 107 20.41 3.33 19.93
C GLY A 107 19.14 3.80 19.24
N TYR A 108 18.79 3.24 18.08
CA TYR A 108 17.52 3.51 17.39
C TYR A 108 16.37 2.72 18.01
N GLN A 109 15.13 3.17 17.77
CA GLN A 109 13.95 2.41 18.16
C GLN A 109 13.65 1.29 17.14
N PRO A 110 12.99 0.19 17.55
CA PRO A 110 12.49 -0.81 16.61
C PRO A 110 11.60 -0.16 15.51
N GLY A 111 11.86 -0.48 14.25
CA GLY A 111 11.17 0.10 13.10
C GLY A 111 11.69 1.46 12.63
N GLU A 112 12.61 2.08 13.38
CA GLU A 112 13.22 3.35 12.99
C GLU A 112 14.27 3.15 11.89
N VAL A 113 14.16 3.94 10.81
CA VAL A 113 15.15 3.92 9.73
C VAL A 113 16.29 4.88 10.07
N PRO A 114 17.54 4.41 10.17
CA PRO A 114 18.68 5.25 10.52
C PRO A 114 18.79 6.48 9.61
N GLN A 115 19.18 7.60 10.19
CA GLN A 115 19.40 8.88 9.51
C GLN A 115 18.18 9.54 8.89
N MET A 116 16.99 8.92 8.92
CA MET A 116 15.76 9.53 8.41
C MET A 116 15.04 10.39 9.44
N GLY A 117 15.39 10.27 10.73
CA GLY A 117 14.78 11.04 11.83
C GLY A 117 13.29 10.76 11.99
N ARG A 118 12.80 9.64 11.49
CA ARG A 118 11.40 9.22 11.60
C ARG A 118 11.29 7.70 11.64
N LYS A 119 10.26 7.25 12.29
CA LYS A 119 9.86 5.86 12.37
C LYS A 119 8.64 5.58 11.50
N GLU A 120 7.67 6.50 11.53
CA GLU A 120 6.40 6.40 10.81
C GLU A 120 6.44 7.14 9.47
N PHE A 121 5.80 6.57 8.47
CA PHE A 121 5.54 7.17 7.18
C PHE A 121 4.05 7.47 7.08
N LEU A 122 3.68 8.75 7.24
CA LEU A 122 2.29 9.18 7.28
C LEU A 122 1.62 9.05 5.91
N ALA A 123 0.35 8.66 5.92
CA ALA A 123 -0.50 8.73 4.74
C ALA A 123 -0.87 10.18 4.42
N ASP A 124 -1.25 10.44 3.18
CA ASP A 124 -1.84 11.71 2.77
C ASP A 124 -3.24 11.87 3.40
N GLU A 125 -3.46 12.94 4.17
CA GLU A 125 -4.70 13.17 4.92
C GLU A 125 -5.91 13.32 4.02
N GLN A 126 -5.75 13.94 2.83
CA GLN A 126 -6.84 14.10 1.88
C GLN A 126 -7.22 12.76 1.25
N MET A 127 -6.23 11.97 0.86
CA MET A 127 -6.46 10.63 0.31
C MET A 127 -7.13 9.71 1.33
N LEU A 128 -6.70 9.77 2.60
CA LEU A 128 -7.29 9.01 3.70
C LEU A 128 -8.77 9.36 3.89
N THR A 129 -9.10 10.66 3.90
CA THR A 129 -10.48 11.13 4.03
C THR A 129 -11.35 10.65 2.87
N LEU A 130 -10.87 10.80 1.64
CA LEU A 130 -11.57 10.36 0.43
C LEU A 130 -11.77 8.83 0.41
N ALA A 131 -10.77 8.05 0.82
CA ALA A 131 -10.88 6.59 0.92
C ALA A 131 -11.96 6.17 1.91
N LYS A 132 -11.99 6.80 3.10
CA LYS A 132 -13.01 6.54 4.12
C LYS A 132 -14.43 6.84 3.61
N GLU A 133 -14.61 7.97 2.93
CA GLU A 133 -15.90 8.34 2.35
C GLU A 133 -16.31 7.38 1.23
N ALA A 134 -15.38 6.99 0.37
CA ALA A 134 -15.64 6.04 -0.70
C ALA A 134 -16.06 4.66 -0.16
N CYS A 135 -15.35 4.14 0.84
CA CYS A 135 -15.70 2.86 1.48
C CYS A 135 -17.12 2.90 2.06
N LYS A 136 -17.47 3.95 2.81
CA LYS A 136 -18.83 4.09 3.38
C LYS A 136 -19.92 4.16 2.30
N LYS A 137 -19.61 4.77 1.17
CA LYS A 137 -20.58 4.94 0.07
C LYS A 137 -20.79 3.65 -0.71
N VAL A 138 -19.70 2.90 -0.94
CA VAL A 138 -19.72 1.70 -1.82
C VAL A 138 -20.09 0.44 -1.01
N ASN A 139 -19.56 0.32 0.20
CA ASN A 139 -19.77 -0.84 1.07
C ASN A 139 -20.19 -0.42 2.47
N PRO A 140 -21.43 0.08 2.65
CA PRO A 140 -21.88 0.63 3.93
C PRO A 140 -21.91 -0.41 5.06
N ASP A 141 -22.03 -1.69 4.74
CA ASP A 141 -22.14 -2.80 5.67
C ASP A 141 -20.79 -3.39 6.11
N ILE A 142 -19.69 -2.95 5.46
CA ILE A 142 -18.34 -3.40 5.80
C ILE A 142 -17.74 -2.46 6.85
N GLN A 143 -17.13 -3.04 7.89
CA GLN A 143 -16.40 -2.26 8.87
C GLN A 143 -15.17 -1.62 8.23
N VAL A 144 -15.00 -0.30 8.45
CA VAL A 144 -13.85 0.47 7.97
C VAL A 144 -13.16 1.12 9.16
N GLN A 145 -11.92 0.75 9.41
CA GLN A 145 -11.10 1.34 10.45
C GLN A 145 -9.94 2.14 9.84
N ILE A 146 -9.47 3.13 10.60
CA ILE A 146 -8.22 3.85 10.30
C ILE A 146 -7.20 3.39 11.33
N GLY A 147 -6.03 2.99 10.86
CA GLY A 147 -5.00 2.47 11.76
C GLY A 147 -3.63 2.38 11.12
N ARG A 148 -2.71 1.75 11.81
CA ARG A 148 -1.33 1.55 11.37
C ARG A 148 -1.19 0.27 10.57
N VAL A 149 -0.39 0.33 9.50
CA VAL A 149 0.08 -0.85 8.77
C VAL A 149 1.57 -1.04 9.07
N VAL A 150 1.95 -2.26 9.42
CA VAL A 150 3.37 -2.62 9.56
C VAL A 150 3.80 -3.47 8.37
N SER A 151 4.97 -3.18 7.82
CA SER A 151 5.49 -3.82 6.61
C SER A 151 6.89 -4.39 6.83
N GLY A 152 7.20 -5.49 6.15
CA GLY A 152 8.51 -6.12 6.17
C GLY A 152 8.59 -7.28 5.19
N ASP A 153 9.78 -7.87 5.05
CA ASP A 153 10.02 -9.02 4.17
C ASP A 153 9.84 -10.37 4.89
N GLN A 154 9.07 -10.39 5.98
CA GLN A 154 8.76 -11.58 6.74
C GLN A 154 7.26 -11.84 6.76
N PHE A 155 6.86 -13.10 6.47
CA PHE A 155 5.50 -13.53 6.70
C PHE A 155 5.29 -13.81 8.19
N VAL A 156 4.50 -12.97 8.86
CA VAL A 156 4.29 -13.02 10.30
C VAL A 156 3.18 -14.02 10.63
N SER A 157 3.54 -15.26 10.94
CA SER A 157 2.62 -16.32 11.40
C SER A 157 2.79 -16.68 12.87
N ASP A 158 3.97 -16.47 13.43
CA ASP A 158 4.30 -16.80 14.81
C ASP A 158 3.61 -15.87 15.83
N LYS A 159 2.99 -16.48 16.87
CA LYS A 159 2.24 -15.74 17.89
C LYS A 159 3.12 -14.81 18.72
N ALA A 160 4.36 -15.20 19.01
CA ALA A 160 5.27 -14.36 19.79
C ALA A 160 5.71 -13.14 18.98
N VAL A 161 5.91 -13.32 17.66
CA VAL A 161 6.19 -12.20 16.76
C VAL A 161 4.98 -11.26 16.69
N LYS A 162 3.76 -11.79 16.50
CA LYS A 162 2.54 -10.97 16.51
C LYS A 162 2.41 -10.13 17.77
N ASN A 163 2.61 -10.73 18.94
CA ASN A 163 2.51 -10.04 20.23
C ASN A 163 3.53 -8.91 20.43
N ARG A 164 4.64 -8.91 19.67
CA ARG A 164 5.62 -7.82 19.71
C ARG A 164 5.25 -6.65 18.80
N LEU A 165 4.35 -6.88 17.86
CA LEU A 165 3.92 -5.89 16.87
C LEU A 165 2.65 -5.13 17.29
N ILE A 166 1.96 -5.63 18.31
CA ILE A 166 0.81 -4.99 18.95
C ILE A 166 1.33 -4.03 20.02
#